data_0b590c73afe063175fcb83c5717b69da
#
_entry.id   0b590c73afe063175fcb83c5717b69da
#
_cell.length_a   1.000
_cell.length_b   1.000
_cell.length_c   1.000
_cell.angle_alpha   90.00
_cell.angle_beta   90.00
_cell.angle_gamma   90.00
#
_symmetry.space_group_name_H-M   'P 1'
#
loop_
_entity.id
_entity.type
_entity.pdbx_description
1 polymer ?
#
loop_
_entity_poly.entity_id
_entity_poly.type
_entity_poly.pdbx_seq_one_letter_code
_entity_poly.pdbx_strand_id
1 'polypeptide(L)' 'MIEELKRKLGDEVEKLTHELNVVLPNEIRKAVELGDLRENSEYKSALERQQFVQARLGQLQIGRAHV' A
#
# COMPACT_ATOMS: atom_id res chain seq x y z
N MET A 1 -11.51 24.68 -4.39
CA MET A 1 -10.23 24.43 -3.74
C MET A 1 -10.32 23.34 -2.69
N ILE A 2 -11.22 23.47 -1.73
CA ILE A 2 -11.42 22.41 -0.72
C ILE A 2 -11.91 21.13 -1.34
N GLU A 3 -12.78 21.23 -2.33
CA GLU A 3 -13.31 20.05 -3.01
C GLU A 3 -12.24 19.31 -3.80
N GLU A 4 -11.33 20.03 -4.41
CA GLU A 4 -10.22 19.41 -5.12
C GLU A 4 -9.29 18.68 -4.16
N LEU A 5 -9.06 19.27 -2.99
CA LEU A 5 -8.22 18.65 -1.98
C LEU A 5 -8.85 17.35 -1.48
N LYS A 6 -10.14 17.36 -1.20
CA LYS A 6 -10.87 16.17 -0.76
C LYS A 6 -10.84 15.09 -1.82
N ARG A 7 -10.97 15.47 -3.08
CA ARG A 7 -10.93 14.52 -4.18
C ARG A 7 -9.57 13.88 -4.31
N LYS A 8 -8.50 14.67 -4.20
CA LYS A 8 -7.14 14.14 -4.28
C LYS A 8 -6.84 13.17 -3.14
N LEU A 9 -7.28 13.49 -1.94
CA LEU A 9 -7.09 12.59 -0.80
C LEU A 9 -7.88 11.30 -0.98
N GLY A 10 -9.11 11.39 -1.48
CA GLY A 10 -9.91 10.22 -1.78
C GLY A 10 -9.29 9.35 -2.84
N ASP A 11 -8.73 9.96 -3.89
CA ASP A 11 -8.05 9.23 -4.95
C ASP A 11 -6.80 8.52 -4.42
N GLU A 12 -6.06 9.19 -3.55
CA GLU A 12 -4.87 8.58 -2.95
C GLU A 12 -5.26 7.36 -2.11
N VAL A 13 -6.30 7.48 -1.29
CA VAL A 13 -6.77 6.36 -0.49
C VAL A 13 -7.20 5.20 -1.37
N GLU A 14 -7.94 5.47 -2.42
CA GLU A 14 -8.37 4.43 -3.35
C GLU A 14 -7.19 3.72 -4.01
N LYS A 15 -6.22 4.48 -4.49
CA LYS A 15 -5.04 3.93 -5.14
C LYS A 15 -4.24 3.05 -4.19
N LEU A 16 -4.01 3.55 -2.98
CA LEU A 16 -3.25 2.81 -2.00
C LEU A 16 -3.99 1.57 -1.53
N THR A 17 -5.31 1.67 -1.36
CA THR A 17 -6.12 0.53 -0.97
C THR A 17 -6.08 -0.55 -2.05
N HIS A 18 -6.19 -0.15 -3.31
CA HIS A 18 -6.10 -1.08 -4.43
C HIS A 18 -4.72 -1.74 -4.46
N GLU A 19 -3.68 -0.95 -4.30
CA GLU A 19 -2.31 -1.47 -4.28
C GLU A 19 -2.15 -2.50 -3.17
N LEU A 20 -2.64 -2.18 -1.98
CA LEU A 20 -2.51 -3.07 -0.81
C LEU A 20 -3.31 -4.36 -0.97
N ASN A 21 -4.49 -4.28 -1.55
CA ASN A 21 -5.41 -5.42 -1.60
C ASN A 21 -5.28 -6.25 -2.86
N VAL A 22 -4.75 -5.69 -3.95
CA VAL A 22 -4.70 -6.36 -5.23
C VAL A 22 -3.27 -6.45 -5.77
N VAL A 23 -2.61 -5.32 -5.93
CA VAL A 23 -1.31 -5.28 -6.59
C VAL A 23 -0.23 -5.97 -5.76
N LEU A 24 -0.09 -5.56 -4.50
CA LEU A 24 0.96 -6.11 -3.64
C LEU A 24 0.81 -7.60 -3.35
N PRO A 25 -0.40 -8.11 -3.06
CA PRO A 25 -0.54 -9.56 -2.90
C PRO A 25 -0.11 -10.35 -4.13
N ASN A 26 -0.40 -9.85 -5.33
CA ASN A 26 0.04 -10.48 -6.56
C ASN A 26 1.55 -10.42 -6.72
N GLU A 27 2.16 -9.29 -6.42
CA GLU A 27 3.61 -9.13 -6.49
C GLU A 27 4.31 -10.03 -5.50
N ILE A 28 3.80 -10.09 -4.27
CA ILE A 28 4.36 -10.96 -3.25
C ILE A 28 4.28 -12.42 -3.68
N ARG A 29 3.14 -12.83 -4.22
CA ARG A 29 2.98 -14.20 -4.69
C ARG A 29 3.97 -14.54 -5.79
N LYS A 30 4.14 -13.64 -6.76
CA LYS A 30 5.10 -13.86 -7.85
C LYS A 30 6.52 -13.93 -7.32
N ALA A 31 6.85 -13.07 -6.37
CA ALA A 31 8.18 -13.07 -5.78
C ALA A 31 8.46 -14.36 -5.02
N VAL A 32 7.46 -14.86 -4.29
CA VAL A 32 7.59 -16.13 -3.56
C VAL A 32 7.85 -17.28 -4.53
N GLU A 33 7.24 -17.25 -5.70
CA GLU A 33 7.44 -18.28 -6.71
C GLU A 33 8.88 -18.33 -7.23
N LEU A 34 9.60 -17.20 -7.16
CA LEU A 34 11.00 -17.17 -7.54
C LEU A 34 11.91 -17.91 -6.55
N GLY A 35 11.43 -18.17 -5.35
CA GLY A 35 12.17 -18.87 -4.32
C GLY A 35 13.11 -17.98 -3.54
N ASP A 36 13.88 -18.59 -2.64
CA ASP A 36 14.94 -17.96 -1.87
C ASP A 36 14.53 -16.63 -1.23
N LEU A 37 13.58 -16.70 -0.30
CA LEU A 37 12.99 -15.49 0.29
C LEU A 37 14.00 -14.58 0.97
N ARG A 38 15.08 -15.14 1.51
CA ARG A 38 16.07 -14.35 2.24
C ARG A 38 16.87 -13.43 1.35
N GLU A 39 17.15 -13.86 0.12
CA GLU A 39 17.96 -13.08 -0.82
C GLU A 39 17.13 -12.54 -1.98
N ASN A 40 15.83 -12.74 -1.92
CA ASN A 40 14.92 -12.31 -2.97
C ASN A 40 14.60 -10.81 -2.79
N SER A 41 15.28 -9.98 -3.57
CA SER A 41 15.09 -8.54 -3.47
C SER A 41 13.69 -8.09 -3.87
N GLU A 42 13.05 -8.80 -4.79
CA GLU A 42 11.68 -8.47 -5.18
C GLU A 42 10.70 -8.72 -4.05
N TYR A 43 10.90 -9.83 -3.34
CA TYR A 43 10.08 -10.15 -2.18
C TYR A 43 10.26 -9.09 -1.07
N LYS A 44 11.52 -8.74 -0.79
CA LYS A 44 11.81 -7.72 0.23
C LYS A 44 11.22 -6.37 -0.15
N SER A 45 11.36 -5.97 -1.40
CA SER A 45 10.81 -4.70 -1.88
C SER A 45 9.30 -4.67 -1.76
N ALA A 46 8.64 -5.77 -2.10
CA ALA A 46 7.18 -5.85 -2.00
C ALA A 46 6.72 -5.74 -0.56
N LEU A 47 7.42 -6.39 0.37
CA LEU A 47 7.09 -6.29 1.79
C LEU A 47 7.30 -4.89 2.33
N GLU A 48 8.40 -4.23 1.93
CA GLU A 48 8.65 -2.86 2.34
C GLU A 48 7.57 -1.92 1.81
N ARG A 49 7.18 -2.10 0.56
CA ARG A 49 6.11 -1.30 -0.03
C ARG A 49 4.79 -1.54 0.69
N GLN A 50 4.51 -2.79 1.05
CA GLN A 50 3.31 -3.11 1.80
C GLN A 50 3.26 -2.36 3.14
N GLN A 51 4.38 -2.36 3.86
CA GLN A 51 4.46 -1.64 5.13
C GLN A 51 4.28 -0.14 4.94
N PHE A 52 4.89 0.41 3.90
CA PHE A 52 4.75 1.82 3.58
C PHE A 52 3.30 2.19 3.28
N VAL A 53 2.64 1.39 2.44
CA VAL A 53 1.26 1.66 2.05
C VAL A 53 0.34 1.56 3.26
N GLN A 54 0.53 0.56 4.11
CA GLN A 54 -0.27 0.41 5.32
C GLN A 54 -0.09 1.61 6.25
N ALA A 55 1.14 2.06 6.43
CA ALA A 55 1.42 3.21 7.27
C ALA A 55 0.80 4.48 6.69
N ARG A 56 0.91 4.66 5.39
CA ARG A 56 0.33 5.83 4.73
C ARG A 56 -1.18 5.85 4.83
N LEU A 57 -1.82 4.69 4.60
CA LEU A 57 -3.26 4.59 4.77
C LEU A 57 -3.69 4.89 6.20
N GLY A 58 -2.92 4.40 7.17
CA GLY A 58 -3.19 4.71 8.57
C GLY A 58 -3.15 6.20 8.84
N GLN A 59 -2.15 6.89 8.30
CA GLN A 59 -2.04 8.34 8.45
C GLN A 59 -3.22 9.08 7.82
N LEU A 60 -3.63 8.65 6.65
CA LEU A 60 -4.74 9.30 5.95
C LEU A 60 -6.08 9.08 6.63
N GLN A 61 -6.22 7.97 7.35
CA GLN A 61 -7.47 7.61 8.00
C GLN A 61 -7.55 8.02 9.47
N ILE A 62 -6.42 8.31 10.08
CA ILE A 62 -6.36 8.68 11.50
C ILE A 62 -7.24 9.89 11.82
N GLY A 63 -7.24 10.88 10.95
CA GLY A 63 -8.05 12.06 11.15
C GLY A 63 -9.54 11.77 11.23
N ARG A 64 -9.97 10.63 10.69
CA ARG A 64 -11.37 10.22 10.72
C ARG A 64 -11.69 9.31 11.90
N ALA A 65 -10.76 8.40 12.17
CA ALA A 65 -10.99 7.37 13.17
C ALA A 65 -10.70 7.84 14.57
N HIS A 66 -9.89 8.85 14.68
CA HIS A 66 -9.47 9.36 15.96
C HIS A 66 -10.50 10.33 16.51
N VAL A 67 -11.38 9.85 17.27
CA VAL A 67 -12.43 10.69 17.85
C VAL A 67 -12.26 10.69 19.35
#